data_986239f0de78f865ee84c127150056ee
#
_entry.id   986239f0de78f865ee84c127150056ee
#
_cell.length_a   1.000
_cell.length_b   1.000
_cell.length_c   1.000
_cell.angle_alpha   90.00
_cell.angle_beta   90.00
_cell.angle_gamma   90.00
#
_symmetry.space_group_name_H-M   'P 1'
#
loop_
_entity.id
_entity.type
_entity.pdbx_description
1 polymer ?
#
loop_
_entity_poly.entity_id
_entity_poly.type
_entity_poly.pdbx_seq_one_letter_code
_entity_poly.pdbx_strand_id
1 'polypeptide(L)'
;MAAKAEPLTVSEAQRAIYIDFEGFKGKPPTFFGWVWAIGKKASDDHLACIHDIHDKALWPLVGEVELPSGTVDTYEQRPFSVGQSINDLARRAKNQDRRIVSWSTYEMIKIAESELSSSLLRMFEHNYRDGKVTAKEWFEELGLTTAKQTNTLVRYLEEAEYPLPKTYGLGQTTKRLKSVLGGIENKGSWPRLLDGQQKNWEGLLVHNFADCHGLRHITKMATAALNS
;
A
#
# COMPACT_ATOMS: atom_id res chain seq x y z
N MET A 1 -4.35 18.77 -11.45
CA MET A 1 -5.53 18.25 -12.16
C MET A 1 -5.99 17.01 -11.43
N ALA A 2 -7.26 16.86 -11.11
CA ALA A 2 -7.74 15.61 -10.53
C ALA A 2 -7.53 14.49 -11.58
N ALA A 3 -6.90 13.39 -11.17
CA ALA A 3 -6.81 12.19 -11.99
C ALA A 3 -8.23 11.81 -12.41
N LYS A 4 -8.38 11.43 -13.68
CA LYS A 4 -9.67 11.05 -14.23
C LYS A 4 -10.23 9.90 -13.40
N ALA A 5 -11.40 10.07 -12.83
CA ALA A 5 -12.07 9.06 -12.01
C ALA A 5 -12.70 7.99 -12.93
N GLU A 6 -11.86 7.28 -13.66
CA GLU A 6 -12.28 6.16 -14.50
C GLU A 6 -12.01 4.84 -13.76
N PRO A 7 -12.97 3.90 -13.79
CA PRO A 7 -12.76 2.57 -13.24
C PRO A 7 -11.65 1.84 -14.02
N LEU A 8 -10.99 0.91 -13.35
CA LEU A 8 -9.98 0.06 -13.97
C LEU A 8 -10.64 -0.97 -14.90
N THR A 9 -9.99 -1.26 -16.01
CA THR A 9 -10.33 -2.42 -16.81
C THR A 9 -9.79 -3.71 -16.19
N VAL A 10 -10.32 -4.86 -16.59
CA VAL A 10 -9.81 -6.18 -16.15
C VAL A 10 -8.32 -6.34 -16.46
N SER A 11 -7.89 -5.93 -17.66
CA SER A 11 -6.48 -6.00 -18.07
C SER A 11 -5.58 -5.10 -17.22
N GLU A 12 -6.03 -3.87 -16.93
CA GLU A 12 -5.28 -2.97 -16.05
C GLU A 12 -5.17 -3.53 -14.63
N ALA A 13 -6.27 -4.03 -14.06
CA ALA A 13 -6.28 -4.64 -12.73
C ALA A 13 -5.37 -5.88 -12.62
N GLN A 14 -5.29 -6.68 -13.68
CA GLN A 14 -4.42 -7.86 -13.70
C GLN A 14 -2.94 -7.51 -13.72
N ARG A 15 -2.56 -6.35 -14.25
CA ARG A 15 -1.17 -5.93 -14.46
C ARG A 15 -0.71 -4.82 -13.51
N ALA A 16 -1.61 -4.24 -12.74
CA ALA A 16 -1.34 -3.09 -11.89
C ALA A 16 -0.27 -3.36 -10.83
N ILE A 17 0.30 -2.26 -10.36
CA ILE A 17 1.13 -2.19 -9.15
C ILE A 17 0.25 -1.58 -8.07
N TYR A 18 -0.02 -2.32 -7.02
CA TYR A 18 -0.85 -1.88 -5.91
C TYR A 18 0.01 -1.36 -4.78
N ILE A 19 -0.30 -0.17 -4.29
CA ILE A 19 0.51 0.54 -3.31
C ILE A 19 -0.32 0.98 -2.10
N ASP A 20 0.36 1.06 -0.96
CA ASP A 20 -0.18 1.68 0.24
C ASP A 20 0.92 2.41 1.01
N PHE A 21 0.59 3.57 1.60
CA PHE A 21 1.51 4.45 2.31
C PHE A 21 1.15 4.59 3.77
N GLU A 22 2.19 4.51 4.60
CA GLU A 22 2.08 4.76 6.03
C GLU A 22 2.93 5.95 6.46
N GLY A 23 2.40 6.75 7.35
CA GLY A 23 3.12 7.93 7.82
C GLY A 23 2.30 8.82 8.74
N PHE A 24 2.80 10.02 8.93
CA PHE A 24 2.15 11.04 9.77
C PHE A 24 1.41 12.05 8.91
N LYS A 25 0.32 12.59 9.47
CA LYS A 25 -0.44 13.66 8.82
C LYS A 25 0.45 14.88 8.54
N GLY A 26 0.38 15.42 7.32
CA GLY A 26 1.13 16.60 6.91
C GLY A 26 2.63 16.37 6.75
N LYS A 27 3.07 15.10 6.62
CA LYS A 27 4.48 14.74 6.34
C LYS A 27 4.53 13.76 5.19
N PRO A 28 5.67 13.68 4.46
CA PRO A 28 5.90 12.63 3.50
C PRO A 28 5.69 11.24 4.11
N PRO A 29 5.42 10.21 3.30
CA PRO A 29 5.29 8.86 3.82
C PRO A 29 6.60 8.39 4.45
N THR A 30 6.51 7.81 5.64
CA THR A 30 7.65 7.21 6.32
C THR A 30 7.94 5.80 5.82
N PHE A 31 6.89 5.13 5.40
CA PHE A 31 6.93 3.76 4.93
C PHE A 31 5.93 3.59 3.78
N PHE A 32 6.30 2.82 2.76
CA PHE A 32 5.32 2.34 1.81
C PHE A 32 5.67 0.97 1.26
N GLY A 33 4.64 0.21 0.96
CA GLY A 33 4.75 -1.05 0.30
C GLY A 33 4.05 -1.07 -1.04
N TRP A 34 4.40 -2.06 -1.84
CA TRP A 34 3.69 -2.36 -3.07
C TRP A 34 3.72 -3.84 -3.40
N VAL A 35 2.70 -4.28 -4.13
CA VAL A 35 2.62 -5.61 -4.69
C VAL A 35 2.39 -5.50 -6.19
N TRP A 36 3.07 -6.36 -6.94
CA TRP A 36 2.86 -6.48 -8.35
C TRP A 36 1.78 -7.52 -8.67
N ALA A 37 0.95 -7.22 -9.67
CA ALA A 37 0.15 -8.26 -10.29
C ALA A 37 0.85 -8.77 -11.57
N ILE A 38 1.11 -10.06 -11.65
CA ILE A 38 1.56 -10.73 -12.87
C ILE A 38 0.45 -11.70 -13.28
N GLY A 39 -0.38 -11.28 -14.24
CA GLY A 39 -1.54 -12.06 -14.67
C GLY A 39 -2.46 -12.41 -13.49
N LYS A 40 -2.74 -13.71 -13.31
CA LYS A 40 -3.59 -14.20 -12.22
C LYS A 40 -2.86 -14.30 -10.87
N LYS A 41 -1.55 -14.21 -10.86
CA LYS A 41 -0.74 -14.31 -9.64
C LYS A 41 -0.23 -12.93 -9.23
N ALA A 42 -0.15 -12.64 -7.94
CA ALA A 42 0.73 -11.59 -7.44
C ALA A 42 2.15 -12.03 -7.72
N SER A 43 3.05 -11.11 -8.01
CA SER A 43 4.45 -11.42 -7.82
C SER A 43 4.72 -11.51 -6.33
N ASP A 44 5.63 -12.37 -5.95
CA ASP A 44 6.07 -12.54 -4.56
C ASP A 44 6.90 -11.34 -4.06
N ASP A 45 7.03 -10.28 -4.88
CA ASP A 45 7.79 -9.09 -4.58
C ASP A 45 6.92 -8.07 -3.82
N HIS A 46 6.64 -8.33 -2.57
CA HIS A 46 6.17 -7.27 -1.69
C HIS A 46 7.38 -6.47 -1.20
N LEU A 47 7.47 -5.24 -1.66
CA LEU A 47 8.56 -4.35 -1.29
C LEU A 47 8.06 -3.32 -0.29
N ALA A 48 8.66 -3.33 0.89
CA ALA A 48 8.47 -2.31 1.90
C ALA A 48 9.65 -1.34 1.88
N CYS A 49 9.38 -0.07 1.63
CA CYS A 49 10.40 0.97 1.64
C CYS A 49 10.26 1.84 2.88
N ILE A 50 11.37 2.03 3.57
CA ILE A 50 11.46 2.86 4.77
C ILE A 50 12.15 4.15 4.41
N HIS A 51 11.52 5.26 4.78
CA HIS A 51 12.03 6.60 4.59
C HIS A 51 12.40 7.24 5.92
N ASP A 52 13.39 8.11 5.90
CA ASP A 52 13.84 8.93 7.05
C ASP A 52 14.33 8.16 8.27
N ILE A 53 14.69 6.90 8.13
CA ILE A 53 15.39 6.15 9.17
C ILE A 53 16.87 6.20 8.86
N HIS A 54 17.60 6.85 9.74
CA HIS A 54 18.96 7.33 9.51
C HIS A 54 20.01 6.23 9.36
N ASP A 55 19.73 4.99 9.73
CA ASP A 55 20.69 3.91 9.62
C ASP A 55 20.05 2.64 9.06
N LYS A 56 20.39 2.36 7.81
CA LYS A 56 19.89 1.24 7.01
C LYS A 56 20.27 -0.13 7.57
N ALA A 57 21.34 -0.19 8.36
CA ALA A 57 21.81 -1.42 9.00
C ALA A 57 20.98 -1.82 10.22
N LEU A 58 20.04 -0.98 10.65
CA LEU A 58 19.27 -1.19 11.89
C LEU A 58 18.07 -2.12 11.73
N TRP A 59 17.62 -2.34 10.49
CA TRP A 59 16.37 -3.05 10.20
C TRP A 59 16.60 -4.40 9.52
N PRO A 60 15.78 -5.41 9.80
CA PRO A 60 15.78 -6.61 8.98
C PRO A 60 15.42 -6.26 7.55
N LEU A 61 16.26 -6.64 6.59
CA LEU A 61 16.05 -6.33 5.16
C LEU A 61 15.16 -7.35 4.46
N VAL A 62 15.08 -8.55 4.99
CA VAL A 62 14.25 -9.65 4.49
C VAL A 62 13.54 -10.29 5.67
N GLY A 63 12.27 -10.60 5.49
CA GLY A 63 11.48 -11.26 6.52
C GLY A 63 10.31 -12.02 5.90
N GLU A 64 9.56 -12.69 6.77
CA GLU A 64 8.39 -13.47 6.40
C GLU A 64 7.15 -12.88 7.06
N VAL A 65 6.04 -12.92 6.34
CA VAL A 65 4.72 -12.55 6.83
C VAL A 65 3.79 -13.72 6.63
N GLU A 66 3.22 -14.24 7.70
CA GLU A 66 2.14 -15.20 7.62
C GLU A 66 0.84 -14.46 7.31
N LEU A 67 0.26 -14.79 6.16
CA LEU A 67 -1.04 -14.27 5.74
C LEU A 67 -2.19 -14.94 6.49
N PRO A 68 -3.36 -14.29 6.57
CA PRO A 68 -4.55 -14.91 7.17
C PRO A 68 -4.98 -16.24 6.53
N SER A 69 -4.57 -16.46 5.27
CA SER A 69 -4.74 -17.73 4.55
C SER A 69 -3.86 -18.88 5.08
N GLY A 70 -2.94 -18.61 6.02
CA GLY A 70 -1.91 -19.55 6.45
C GLY A 70 -0.73 -19.67 5.48
N THR A 71 -0.73 -18.89 4.39
CA THR A 71 0.41 -18.83 3.47
C THR A 71 1.48 -17.91 4.06
N VAL A 72 2.73 -18.35 4.03
CA VAL A 72 3.87 -17.51 4.36
C VAL A 72 4.38 -16.85 3.08
N ASP A 73 4.50 -15.55 3.12
CA ASP A 73 5.09 -14.76 2.04
C ASP A 73 6.31 -14.01 2.53
N THR A 74 7.23 -13.72 1.63
CA THR A 74 8.46 -13.00 1.95
C THR A 74 8.32 -11.53 1.59
N TYR A 75 8.92 -10.66 2.38
CA TYR A 75 9.07 -9.25 2.07
C TYR A 75 10.53 -8.85 2.07
N GLU A 76 10.88 -7.93 1.19
CA GLU A 76 12.18 -7.28 1.18
C GLU A 76 12.01 -5.81 1.55
N GLN A 77 12.79 -5.32 2.51
CA GLN A 77 12.86 -3.92 2.85
C GLN A 77 14.01 -3.26 2.10
N ARG A 78 13.72 -2.20 1.36
CA ARG A 78 14.74 -1.40 0.69
C ARG A 78 14.79 -0.02 1.30
N PRO A 79 15.91 0.37 1.89
CA PRO A 79 16.08 1.68 2.50
C PRO A 79 16.38 2.73 1.42
N PHE A 80 15.41 3.03 0.56
CA PHE A 80 15.48 4.10 -0.41
C PHE A 80 14.90 5.40 0.15
N SER A 81 15.32 6.53 -0.40
CA SER A 81 14.57 7.76 -0.19
C SER A 81 13.19 7.67 -0.84
N VAL A 82 12.23 8.46 -0.34
CA VAL A 82 10.89 8.56 -0.95
C VAL A 82 11.00 8.83 -2.45
N GLY A 83 11.83 9.80 -2.83
CA GLY A 83 12.04 10.17 -4.23
C GLY A 83 12.60 9.04 -5.10
N GLN A 84 13.56 8.24 -4.59
CA GLN A 84 14.08 7.09 -5.31
C GLN A 84 13.01 6.03 -5.52
N SER A 85 12.28 5.68 -4.47
CA SER A 85 11.24 4.67 -4.53
C SER A 85 10.10 5.04 -5.47
N ILE A 86 9.64 6.30 -5.41
CA ILE A 86 8.59 6.79 -6.31
C ILE A 86 9.08 6.86 -7.75
N ASN A 87 10.35 7.26 -7.97
CA ASN A 87 10.96 7.28 -9.30
C ASN A 87 11.02 5.86 -9.90
N ASP A 88 11.46 4.88 -9.12
CA ASP A 88 11.52 3.49 -9.57
C ASP A 88 10.12 2.94 -9.90
N LEU A 89 9.15 3.23 -9.05
CA LEU A 89 7.76 2.84 -9.25
C LEU A 89 7.17 3.47 -10.52
N ALA A 90 7.34 4.79 -10.71
CA ALA A 90 6.82 5.51 -11.87
C ALA A 90 7.49 5.07 -13.18
N ARG A 91 8.81 4.86 -13.17
CA ARG A 91 9.55 4.34 -14.34
C ARG A 91 9.09 2.93 -14.70
N ARG A 92 8.91 2.09 -13.71
CA ARG A 92 8.45 0.71 -13.89
C ARG A 92 7.03 0.68 -14.47
N ALA A 93 6.13 1.47 -13.92
CA ALA A 93 4.77 1.61 -14.44
C ALA A 93 4.78 2.06 -15.90
N LYS A 94 5.55 3.10 -16.23
CA LYS A 94 5.69 3.59 -17.60
C LYS A 94 6.29 2.55 -18.56
N ASN A 95 7.41 1.92 -18.18
CA ASN A 95 8.15 1.01 -19.06
C ASN A 95 7.40 -0.29 -19.34
N GLN A 96 6.53 -0.70 -18.43
CA GLN A 96 5.76 -1.95 -18.52
C GLN A 96 4.29 -1.72 -18.85
N ASP A 97 3.90 -0.47 -19.14
CA ASP A 97 2.50 -0.07 -19.37
C ASP A 97 1.56 -0.60 -18.27
N ARG A 98 1.88 -0.22 -17.01
CA ARG A 98 1.11 -0.62 -15.83
C ARG A 98 0.47 0.57 -15.16
N ARG A 99 -0.67 0.33 -14.53
CA ARG A 99 -1.27 1.30 -13.62
C ARG A 99 -0.65 1.17 -12.24
N ILE A 100 -0.55 2.30 -11.54
CA ILE A 100 -0.24 2.38 -10.11
C ILE A 100 -1.58 2.62 -9.42
N VAL A 101 -1.97 1.71 -8.55
CA VAL A 101 -3.29 1.73 -7.91
C VAL A 101 -3.12 1.86 -6.41
N SER A 102 -3.77 2.86 -5.81
CA SER A 102 -3.97 2.95 -4.36
C SER A 102 -5.45 2.94 -4.03
N TRP A 103 -5.78 2.83 -2.72
CA TRP A 103 -7.17 2.85 -2.29
C TRP A 103 -7.86 4.20 -2.50
N SER A 104 -7.12 5.29 -2.46
CA SER A 104 -7.70 6.63 -2.58
C SER A 104 -6.69 7.63 -3.14
N THR A 105 -7.13 8.85 -3.38
CA THR A 105 -6.23 9.95 -3.79
C THR A 105 -5.32 10.45 -2.67
N TYR A 106 -5.42 9.91 -1.46
CA TYR A 106 -4.58 10.31 -0.33
C TYR A 106 -3.10 10.08 -0.60
N GLU A 107 -2.76 8.95 -1.22
CA GLU A 107 -1.39 8.60 -1.59
C GLU A 107 -0.81 9.61 -2.58
N MET A 108 -1.61 10.11 -3.53
CA MET A 108 -1.20 11.19 -4.44
C MET A 108 -0.89 12.49 -3.70
N ILE A 109 -1.68 12.84 -2.68
CA ILE A 109 -1.41 14.00 -1.83
C ILE A 109 -0.07 13.83 -1.11
N LYS A 110 0.18 12.63 -0.56
CA LYS A 110 1.43 12.30 0.12
C LYS A 110 2.65 12.35 -0.78
N ILE A 111 2.51 11.90 -2.01
CA ILE A 111 3.55 12.00 -3.04
C ILE A 111 3.84 13.46 -3.38
N ALA A 112 2.81 14.28 -3.54
CA ALA A 112 2.97 15.70 -3.80
C ALA A 112 3.65 16.45 -2.64
N GLU A 113 3.45 16.03 -1.38
CA GLU A 113 4.14 16.55 -0.20
C GLU A 113 5.62 16.14 -0.13
N SER A 114 6.09 15.24 -0.98
CA SER A 114 7.45 14.65 -0.92
C SER A 114 8.50 15.42 -1.72
N GLU A 115 8.23 16.67 -2.11
CA GLU A 115 9.16 17.56 -2.81
C GLU A 115 9.81 16.97 -4.08
N LEU A 116 9.04 16.19 -4.83
CA LEU A 116 9.51 15.56 -6.05
C LEU A 116 9.52 16.53 -7.23
N SER A 117 10.35 16.24 -8.24
CA SER A 117 10.34 17.03 -9.47
C SER A 117 8.98 16.95 -10.17
N SER A 118 8.57 18.06 -10.80
CA SER A 118 7.29 18.10 -11.54
C SER A 118 7.20 17.09 -12.68
N SER A 119 8.34 16.69 -13.25
CA SER A 119 8.39 15.64 -14.28
C SER A 119 8.09 14.26 -13.71
N LEU A 120 8.58 13.96 -12.52
CA LEU A 120 8.33 12.70 -11.82
C LEU A 120 6.87 12.62 -11.36
N LEU A 121 6.35 13.71 -10.79
CA LEU A 121 4.93 13.79 -10.41
C LEU A 121 4.01 13.54 -11.60
N ARG A 122 4.24 14.21 -12.74
CA ARG A 122 3.44 13.96 -13.97
C ARG A 122 3.53 12.53 -14.47
N MET A 123 4.72 11.90 -14.38
CA MET A 123 4.90 10.50 -14.77
C MET A 123 4.09 9.55 -13.87
N PHE A 124 4.09 9.84 -12.57
CA PHE A 124 3.31 9.08 -11.59
C PHE A 124 1.80 9.27 -11.84
N GLU A 125 1.33 10.51 -11.90
CA GLU A 125 -0.08 10.89 -12.14
C GLU A 125 -0.65 10.24 -13.41
N HIS A 126 0.13 10.20 -14.49
CA HIS A 126 -0.30 9.59 -15.75
C HIS A 126 -0.69 8.11 -15.60
N ASN A 127 0.04 7.39 -14.77
CA ASN A 127 -0.17 5.96 -14.56
C ASN A 127 -1.06 5.65 -13.35
N TYR A 128 -1.40 6.66 -12.56
CA TYR A 128 -2.16 6.49 -11.32
C TYR A 128 -3.64 6.22 -11.56
N ARG A 129 -4.22 5.37 -10.72
CA ARG A 129 -5.67 5.11 -10.65
C ARG A 129 -6.09 4.98 -9.18
N ASP A 130 -7.26 5.52 -8.88
CA ASP A 130 -7.94 5.35 -7.60
C ASP A 130 -8.74 4.04 -7.64
N GLY A 131 -8.29 3.04 -6.90
CA GLY A 131 -8.92 1.72 -6.84
C GLY A 131 -10.32 1.75 -6.23
N LYS A 132 -10.60 2.75 -5.38
CA LYS A 132 -11.91 2.94 -4.77
C LYS A 132 -12.99 3.26 -5.80
N VAL A 133 -12.66 3.91 -6.91
CA VAL A 133 -13.63 4.19 -7.98
C VAL A 133 -14.23 2.89 -8.51
N THR A 134 -13.39 1.95 -8.87
CA THR A 134 -13.82 0.61 -9.36
C THR A 134 -14.60 -0.17 -8.30
N ALA A 135 -14.11 -0.17 -7.06
CA ALA A 135 -14.79 -0.88 -5.97
C ALA A 135 -16.16 -0.27 -5.64
N LYS A 136 -16.28 1.05 -5.75
CA LYS A 136 -17.54 1.75 -5.53
C LYS A 136 -18.59 1.40 -6.56
N GLU A 137 -18.25 1.37 -7.84
CA GLU A 137 -19.16 0.93 -8.89
C GLU A 137 -19.67 -0.50 -8.66
N TRP A 138 -18.76 -1.40 -8.30
CA TRP A 138 -19.14 -2.76 -7.93
C TRP A 138 -20.13 -2.81 -6.76
N PHE A 139 -19.93 -2.02 -5.70
CA PHE A 139 -20.86 -1.93 -4.57
C PHE A 139 -22.22 -1.40 -4.99
N GLU A 140 -22.25 -0.39 -5.86
CA GLU A 140 -23.51 0.19 -6.39
C GLU A 140 -24.28 -0.84 -7.22
N GLU A 141 -23.61 -1.67 -8.00
CA GLU A 141 -24.25 -2.78 -8.73
C GLU A 141 -24.82 -3.86 -7.81
N LEU A 142 -24.18 -4.11 -6.66
CA LEU A 142 -24.72 -5.01 -5.63
C LEU A 142 -25.87 -4.38 -4.81
N GLY A 143 -26.22 -3.12 -5.06
CA GLY A 143 -27.22 -2.39 -4.27
C GLY A 143 -26.73 -2.02 -2.86
N LEU A 144 -25.41 -2.05 -2.61
CA LEU A 144 -24.81 -1.73 -1.33
C LEU A 144 -24.56 -0.22 -1.19
N THR A 145 -24.60 0.26 0.05
CA THR A 145 -24.36 1.71 0.29
C THR A 145 -22.89 2.07 0.23
N THR A 146 -22.59 3.16 -0.44
CA THR A 146 -21.26 3.78 -0.52
C THR A 146 -21.16 5.06 0.34
N ALA A 147 -21.95 5.13 1.41
CA ALA A 147 -21.92 6.26 2.33
C ALA A 147 -20.49 6.54 2.84
N LYS A 148 -20.16 7.83 3.06
CA LYS A 148 -18.79 8.26 3.38
C LYS A 148 -18.19 7.53 4.59
N GLN A 149 -18.99 7.22 5.63
CA GLN A 149 -18.54 6.54 6.83
C GLN A 149 -18.14 5.08 6.60
N THR A 150 -18.70 4.45 5.57
CA THR A 150 -18.48 3.04 5.23
C THR A 150 -17.56 2.86 4.02
N ASN A 151 -17.08 3.95 3.44
CA ASN A 151 -16.28 3.93 2.21
C ASN A 151 -14.78 3.76 2.55
N THR A 152 -14.44 2.71 3.30
CA THR A 152 -13.08 2.33 3.67
C THR A 152 -12.71 1.01 3.01
N LEU A 153 -11.43 0.76 2.75
CA LEU A 153 -10.97 -0.51 2.18
C LEU A 153 -11.47 -1.71 2.99
N VAL A 154 -11.42 -1.60 4.34
CA VAL A 154 -11.92 -2.65 5.25
C VAL A 154 -13.34 -3.09 4.91
N ARG A 155 -14.25 -2.13 4.74
CA ARG A 155 -15.66 -2.46 4.46
C ARG A 155 -15.84 -3.25 3.16
N TYR A 156 -15.06 -2.91 2.14
CA TYR A 156 -15.11 -3.64 0.86
C TYR A 156 -14.47 -5.01 0.98
N LEU A 157 -13.41 -5.14 1.79
CA LEU A 157 -12.76 -6.42 2.05
C LEU A 157 -13.65 -7.37 2.87
N GLU A 158 -14.38 -6.83 3.85
CA GLU A 158 -15.39 -7.60 4.60
C GLU A 158 -16.49 -8.15 3.69
N GLU A 159 -17.01 -7.33 2.78
CA GLU A 159 -18.04 -7.76 1.82
C GLU A 159 -17.52 -8.81 0.83
N ALA A 160 -16.24 -8.72 0.48
CA ALA A 160 -15.56 -9.68 -0.37
C ALA A 160 -15.09 -10.94 0.38
N GLU A 161 -15.43 -11.07 1.66
CA GLU A 161 -14.97 -12.17 2.53
C GLU A 161 -13.43 -12.34 2.52
N TYR A 162 -12.70 -11.22 2.31
CA TYR A 162 -11.24 -11.26 2.30
C TYR A 162 -10.71 -11.38 3.74
N PRO A 163 -9.84 -12.38 4.02
CA PRO A 163 -9.36 -12.62 5.36
C PRO A 163 -8.40 -11.50 5.82
N LEU A 164 -8.82 -10.71 6.81
CA LEU A 164 -8.01 -9.65 7.40
C LEU A 164 -7.21 -10.18 8.60
N PRO A 165 -5.96 -9.71 8.80
CA PRO A 165 -5.18 -10.06 9.98
C PRO A 165 -5.90 -9.63 11.27
N LYS A 166 -5.82 -10.44 12.33
CA LYS A 166 -6.40 -10.10 13.65
C LYS A 166 -5.91 -8.78 14.22
N THR A 167 -4.71 -8.37 13.83
CA THR A 167 -4.07 -7.12 14.25
C THR A 167 -4.43 -5.94 13.36
N TYR A 168 -5.23 -6.16 12.32
CA TYR A 168 -5.70 -5.12 11.41
C TYR A 168 -6.68 -4.19 12.12
N GLY A 169 -6.56 -2.87 11.94
CA GLY A 169 -7.49 -1.94 12.55
C GLY A 169 -7.14 -0.48 12.32
N LEU A 170 -8.16 0.37 12.22
CA LEU A 170 -8.03 1.80 11.99
C LEU A 170 -7.19 2.47 13.09
N GLY A 171 -6.27 3.36 12.67
CA GLY A 171 -5.44 4.16 13.57
C GLY A 171 -4.31 3.40 14.26
N GLN A 172 -4.14 2.11 14.00
CA GLN A 172 -3.06 1.32 14.61
C GLN A 172 -1.71 1.62 13.97
N THR A 173 -1.67 1.90 12.66
CA THR A 173 -0.42 2.15 11.91
C THR A 173 0.35 3.34 12.45
N THR A 174 -0.29 4.49 12.62
CA THR A 174 0.37 5.68 13.21
C THR A 174 0.87 5.42 14.64
N LYS A 175 0.13 4.68 15.46
CA LYS A 175 0.53 4.33 16.83
C LYS A 175 1.75 3.41 16.84
N ARG A 176 1.74 2.38 15.99
CA ARG A 176 2.87 1.45 15.81
C ARG A 176 4.10 2.18 15.33
N LEU A 177 3.95 3.01 14.28
CA LEU A 177 5.06 3.79 13.73
C LEU A 177 5.69 4.72 14.78
N LYS A 178 4.88 5.44 15.57
CA LYS A 178 5.37 6.26 16.70
C LYS A 178 6.16 5.45 17.71
N SER A 179 5.68 4.26 18.06
CA SER A 179 6.35 3.38 19.01
C SER A 179 7.73 2.94 18.51
N VAL A 180 7.81 2.58 17.23
CA VAL A 180 9.07 2.13 16.62
C VAL A 180 10.06 3.28 16.48
N LEU A 181 9.65 4.40 15.90
CA LEU A 181 10.53 5.57 15.70
C LEU A 181 11.03 6.11 17.04
N GLY A 182 10.16 6.26 18.03
CA GLY A 182 10.58 6.68 19.38
C GLY A 182 11.49 5.66 20.06
N GLY A 183 11.31 4.37 19.75
CA GLY A 183 12.25 3.33 20.19
C GLY A 183 13.63 3.48 19.56
N ILE A 184 13.72 3.71 18.25
CA ILE A 184 14.98 3.94 17.54
C ILE A 184 15.66 5.20 18.06
N GLU A 185 14.92 6.30 18.22
CA GLU A 185 15.43 7.56 18.74
C GLU A 185 16.07 7.39 20.13
N ASN A 186 15.40 6.65 21.02
CA ASN A 186 15.86 6.46 22.41
C ASN A 186 16.94 5.38 22.58
N LYS A 187 16.94 4.34 21.76
CA LYS A 187 17.81 3.16 21.88
C LYS A 187 18.95 3.15 20.85
N GLY A 188 18.83 3.92 19.80
CA GLY A 188 19.84 4.09 18.75
C GLY A 188 19.95 2.95 17.74
N SER A 189 19.29 1.80 17.96
CA SER A 189 19.39 0.69 17.01
C SER A 189 18.26 -0.34 17.16
N TRP A 190 17.95 -1.04 16.06
CA TRP A 190 16.95 -2.09 16.01
C TRP A 190 17.15 -3.21 17.05
N PRO A 191 18.36 -3.80 17.23
CA PRO A 191 18.56 -4.86 18.20
C PRO A 191 18.33 -4.46 19.66
N ARG A 192 18.30 -3.15 19.93
CA ARG A 192 18.04 -2.60 21.27
C ARG A 192 16.57 -2.24 21.50
N LEU A 193 15.73 -2.36 20.50
CA LEU A 193 14.30 -2.15 20.67
C LEU A 193 13.72 -3.21 21.61
N LEU A 194 12.70 -2.81 22.35
CA LEU A 194 11.93 -3.76 23.15
C LEU A 194 11.11 -4.66 22.23
N ASP A 195 10.85 -5.89 22.64
CA ASP A 195 10.07 -6.87 21.87
C ASP A 195 8.72 -6.30 21.40
N GLY A 196 8.04 -5.52 22.25
CA GLY A 196 6.80 -4.85 21.89
C GLY A 196 6.95 -3.82 20.77
N GLN A 197 8.12 -3.18 20.64
CA GLN A 197 8.41 -2.23 19.56
C GLN A 197 8.74 -2.97 18.26
N GLN A 198 9.48 -4.06 18.34
CA GLN A 198 9.75 -4.94 17.19
C GLN A 198 8.44 -5.54 16.65
N LYS A 199 7.57 -6.06 17.54
CA LYS A 199 6.22 -6.53 17.16
C LYS A 199 5.33 -5.44 16.57
N ASN A 200 5.49 -4.18 16.98
CA ASN A 200 4.79 -3.07 16.34
C ASN A 200 5.25 -2.86 14.90
N TRP A 201 6.53 -3.04 14.62
CA TRP A 201 7.05 -2.99 13.25
C TRP A 201 6.52 -4.15 12.39
N GLU A 202 6.60 -5.37 12.89
CA GLU A 202 6.03 -6.55 12.21
C GLU A 202 4.53 -6.34 11.92
N GLY A 203 3.78 -5.85 12.93
CA GLY A 203 2.37 -5.53 12.75
C GLY A 203 2.09 -4.40 11.75
N LEU A 204 3.03 -3.47 11.53
CA LEU A 204 2.95 -2.44 10.49
C LEU A 204 3.16 -3.06 9.11
N LEU A 205 4.15 -3.94 8.96
CA LEU A 205 4.41 -4.67 7.72
C LEU A 205 3.21 -5.53 7.31
N VAL A 206 2.66 -6.30 8.27
CA VAL A 206 1.46 -7.13 8.04
C VAL A 206 0.26 -6.28 7.62
N HIS A 207 0.09 -5.10 8.23
CA HIS A 207 -1.00 -4.19 7.89
C HIS A 207 -0.87 -3.66 6.45
N ASN A 208 0.28 -3.10 6.11
CA ASN A 208 0.55 -2.57 4.77
C ASN A 208 0.46 -3.68 3.69
N PHE A 209 0.96 -4.86 4.02
CA PHE A 209 0.84 -6.03 3.16
C PHE A 209 -0.64 -6.39 2.91
N ALA A 210 -1.46 -6.42 3.97
CA ALA A 210 -2.88 -6.69 3.86
C ALA A 210 -3.62 -5.62 3.04
N ASP A 211 -3.24 -4.34 3.16
CA ASP A 211 -3.80 -3.26 2.36
C ASP A 211 -3.46 -3.40 0.87
N CYS A 212 -2.20 -3.64 0.53
CA CYS A 212 -1.78 -3.84 -0.86
C CYS A 212 -2.46 -5.07 -1.51
N HIS A 213 -2.45 -6.21 -0.82
CA HIS A 213 -3.06 -7.45 -1.33
C HIS A 213 -4.59 -7.40 -1.33
N GLY A 214 -5.18 -6.79 -0.31
CA GLY A 214 -6.62 -6.57 -0.22
C GLY A 214 -7.11 -5.65 -1.33
N LEU A 215 -6.42 -4.53 -1.58
CA LEU A 215 -6.71 -3.63 -2.69
C LEU A 215 -6.65 -4.37 -4.04
N ARG A 216 -5.61 -5.18 -4.24
CA ARG A 216 -5.49 -6.03 -5.43
C ARG A 216 -6.67 -7.00 -5.56
N HIS A 217 -7.05 -7.65 -4.48
CA HIS A 217 -8.17 -8.60 -4.47
C HIS A 217 -9.48 -7.91 -4.87
N ILE A 218 -9.84 -6.84 -4.16
CA ILE A 218 -11.06 -6.06 -4.42
C ILE A 218 -11.09 -5.54 -5.86
N THR A 219 -10.01 -4.93 -6.33
CA THR A 219 -9.97 -4.34 -7.66
C THR A 219 -10.17 -5.40 -8.76
N LYS A 220 -9.53 -6.56 -8.61
CA LYS A 220 -9.68 -7.67 -9.56
C LYS A 220 -11.08 -8.28 -9.54
N MET A 221 -11.66 -8.44 -8.36
CA MET A 221 -13.01 -8.96 -8.21
C MET A 221 -14.04 -7.98 -8.77
N ALA A 222 -13.94 -6.71 -8.41
CA ALA A 222 -14.82 -5.67 -8.90
C ALA A 222 -14.77 -5.53 -10.43
N THR A 223 -13.56 -5.47 -11.02
CA THR A 223 -13.43 -5.39 -12.48
C THR A 223 -13.98 -6.63 -13.20
N ALA A 224 -13.85 -7.82 -12.63
CA ALA A 224 -14.43 -9.03 -13.20
C ALA A 224 -15.96 -9.02 -13.16
N ALA A 225 -16.54 -8.59 -12.04
CA ALA A 225 -17.99 -8.49 -11.87
C ALA A 225 -18.61 -7.43 -12.81
N LEU A 226 -17.99 -6.25 -12.92
CA LEU A 226 -18.45 -5.16 -13.79
C LEU A 226 -18.38 -5.50 -15.29
N ASN A 227 -17.71 -6.55 -15.69
CA ASN A 227 -17.55 -6.97 -17.09
C ASN A 227 -18.16 -8.37 -17.38
N SER A 228 -18.89 -8.94 -16.44
CA SER A 228 -19.63 -10.19 -16.60
C SER A 228 -21.07 -9.94 -17.06
#